data_aad10328ca0836573d1838abe5cbb117
#
_entry.id   aad10328ca0836573d1838abe5cbb117
#
_cell.length_a   1.000
_cell.length_b   1.000
_cell.length_c   1.000
_cell.angle_alpha   90.00
_cell.angle_beta   90.00
_cell.angle_gamma   90.00
#
_symmetry.space_group_name_H-M   'P 1'
#
loop_
_entity.id
_entity.type
_entity.pdbx_description
1 polymer ?
#
loop_
_entity_poly.entity_id
_entity_poly.type
_entity_poly.pdbx_seq_one_letter_code
_entity_poly.pdbx_strand_id
1 'polypeptide(L)'
;GLLFDTGPSFTALQNQWPKNLKMVEAIFLTHLEAEHAGGLGDAVDCYGVPSVFVPEGCRAPCGKALADGAVSRCGSFKVTAYSTPGHSSAHYCYRVSLINAVLGGGEVLISGDLIFAGSAGGGYFCCQQQQANLRKILALCPAQAVLAPGHGPLSTVGHERRFNPFVN
;
A
#
# COMPACT_ATOMS: atom_id res chain seq x y z
N GLY A 1 -11.24 -5.80 8.72
CA GLY A 1 -10.33 -5.69 7.56
C GLY A 1 -9.33 -4.55 7.65
N LEU A 2 -8.46 -4.43 6.66
CA LEU A 2 -7.50 -3.33 6.53
C LEU A 2 -7.86 -2.47 5.31
N LEU A 3 -7.65 -1.16 5.43
CA LEU A 3 -7.79 -0.23 4.32
C LEU A 3 -6.41 0.31 3.94
N PHE A 4 -6.09 0.28 2.66
CA PHE A 4 -4.87 0.88 2.11
C PHE A 4 -5.28 2.02 1.19
N ASP A 5 -4.83 3.23 1.54
CA ASP A 5 -5.26 4.49 0.98
C ASP A 5 -6.78 4.72 1.09
N THR A 6 -7.21 5.95 0.97
CA THR A 6 -8.62 6.33 1.16
C THR A 6 -9.24 6.95 -0.09
N GLY A 7 -8.45 7.08 -1.16
CA GLY A 7 -8.87 7.75 -2.36
C GLY A 7 -9.01 9.27 -2.21
N PRO A 8 -9.42 9.96 -3.28
CA PRO A 8 -9.55 11.42 -3.29
C PRO A 8 -10.73 11.91 -2.44
N SER A 9 -11.73 11.05 -2.22
CA SER A 9 -12.88 11.35 -1.36
C SER A 9 -13.47 10.06 -0.79
N PHE A 10 -14.04 10.18 0.40
CA PHE A 10 -14.70 9.06 1.07
C PHE A 10 -15.96 8.56 0.33
N THR A 11 -16.68 9.44 -0.37
CA THR A 11 -17.87 9.06 -1.13
C THR A 11 -17.57 8.02 -2.21
N ALA A 12 -16.44 8.14 -2.89
CA ALA A 12 -16.01 7.16 -3.89
C ALA A 12 -15.74 5.79 -3.26
N LEU A 13 -15.13 5.77 -2.08
CA LEU A 13 -14.85 4.57 -1.31
C LEU A 13 -16.14 3.89 -0.82
N GLN A 14 -17.09 4.66 -0.26
CA GLN A 14 -18.37 4.14 0.23
C GLN A 14 -19.17 3.39 -0.84
N ASN A 15 -19.18 3.87 -2.08
CA ASN A 15 -19.88 3.25 -3.18
C ASN A 15 -19.31 1.88 -3.58
N GLN A 16 -18.05 1.62 -3.25
CA GLN A 16 -17.35 0.37 -3.56
C GLN A 16 -17.15 -0.53 -2.34
N TRP A 17 -17.67 -0.13 -1.17
CA TRP A 17 -17.44 -0.82 0.09
C TRP A 17 -17.96 -2.26 0.06
N PRO A 18 -17.15 -3.26 0.41
CA PRO A 18 -17.59 -4.64 0.48
C PRO A 18 -18.71 -4.82 1.52
N LYS A 19 -19.87 -5.32 1.10
CA LYS A 19 -21.06 -5.48 1.96
C LYS A 19 -20.82 -6.34 3.21
N ASN A 20 -19.83 -7.22 3.17
CA ASN A 20 -19.46 -8.12 4.27
C ASN A 20 -18.36 -7.56 5.17
N LEU A 21 -17.76 -6.42 4.84
CA LEU A 21 -16.76 -5.78 5.70
C LEU A 21 -17.47 -4.98 6.79
N LYS A 22 -17.37 -5.46 8.03
CA LYS A 22 -18.06 -4.88 9.20
C LYS A 22 -17.21 -3.87 9.97
N MET A 23 -15.89 -3.98 9.88
CA MET A 23 -14.97 -3.17 10.67
C MET A 23 -13.64 -2.95 9.94
N VAL A 24 -13.12 -1.73 10.03
CA VAL A 24 -11.75 -1.39 9.62
C VAL A 24 -10.88 -1.35 10.87
N GLU A 25 -9.90 -2.24 10.94
CA GLU A 25 -9.00 -2.33 12.08
C GLU A 25 -7.86 -1.32 12.02
N ALA A 26 -7.44 -0.97 10.80
CA ALA A 26 -6.41 0.03 10.57
C ALA A 26 -6.46 0.57 9.14
N ILE A 27 -6.01 1.81 8.98
CA ILE A 27 -5.73 2.44 7.68
C ILE A 27 -4.21 2.56 7.53
N PHE A 28 -3.69 2.21 6.35
CA PHE A 28 -2.30 2.40 5.95
C PHE A 28 -2.26 3.30 4.73
N LEU A 29 -1.52 4.40 4.79
CA LEU A 29 -1.33 5.28 3.63
C LEU A 29 0.01 4.99 2.96
N THR A 30 -0.01 4.85 1.63
CA THR A 30 1.21 4.67 0.84
C THR A 30 1.98 5.99 0.76
N HIS A 31 1.29 7.09 0.59
CA HIS A 31 1.80 8.47 0.59
C HIS A 31 0.64 9.46 0.81
N LEU A 32 0.91 10.77 0.86
CA LEU A 32 -0.08 11.77 1.24
C LEU A 32 -0.63 12.60 0.08
N GLU A 33 -0.49 12.17 -1.17
CA GLU A 33 -1.14 12.85 -2.28
C GLU A 33 -2.67 12.76 -2.16
N ALA A 34 -3.36 13.80 -2.64
CA ALA A 34 -4.80 13.95 -2.41
C ALA A 34 -5.63 12.77 -2.95
N GLU A 35 -5.19 12.17 -4.04
CA GLU A 35 -5.86 11.01 -4.64
C GLU A 35 -5.69 9.70 -3.84
N HIS A 36 -4.80 9.67 -2.85
CA HIS A 36 -4.58 8.53 -1.93
C HIS A 36 -5.08 8.80 -0.52
N ALA A 37 -4.96 10.04 -0.04
CA ALA A 37 -5.22 10.40 1.36
C ALA A 37 -6.39 11.39 1.54
N GLY A 38 -7.03 11.87 0.47
CA GLY A 38 -8.05 12.91 0.54
C GLY A 38 -9.29 12.53 1.34
N GLY A 39 -9.67 11.26 1.34
CA GLY A 39 -10.81 10.75 2.10
C GLY A 39 -10.49 10.33 3.55
N LEU A 40 -9.27 10.55 4.06
CA LEU A 40 -8.83 10.01 5.34
C LEU A 40 -9.68 10.50 6.53
N GLY A 41 -9.97 11.80 6.61
CA GLY A 41 -10.75 12.38 7.71
C GLY A 41 -12.11 11.70 7.82
N ASP A 42 -12.85 11.69 6.71
CA ASP A 42 -14.17 11.07 6.66
C ASP A 42 -14.13 9.55 6.94
N ALA A 43 -13.10 8.87 6.48
CA ALA A 43 -12.93 7.43 6.73
C ALA A 43 -12.69 7.15 8.22
N VAL A 44 -11.89 7.95 8.90
CA VAL A 44 -11.65 7.84 10.34
C VAL A 44 -12.94 8.10 11.12
N ASP A 45 -13.65 9.15 10.79
CA ASP A 45 -14.89 9.54 11.48
C ASP A 45 -16.01 8.50 11.28
N CYS A 46 -16.17 8.00 10.03
CA CYS A 46 -17.23 7.06 9.71
C CYS A 46 -17.01 5.67 10.31
N TYR A 47 -15.78 5.18 10.30
CA TYR A 47 -15.47 3.81 10.75
C TYR A 47 -14.92 3.73 12.17
N GLY A 48 -14.68 4.86 12.84
CA GLY A 48 -14.07 4.88 14.17
C GLY A 48 -12.73 4.15 14.20
N VAL A 49 -11.88 4.34 13.18
CA VAL A 49 -10.67 3.55 12.97
C VAL A 49 -9.67 3.76 14.10
N PRO A 50 -9.25 2.70 14.79
CA PRO A 50 -8.40 2.81 15.98
C PRO A 50 -6.95 3.18 15.65
N SER A 51 -6.49 2.96 14.42
CA SER A 51 -5.10 3.20 14.03
C SER A 51 -4.97 3.62 12.58
N VAL A 52 -4.30 4.75 12.36
CA VAL A 52 -3.86 5.22 11.04
C VAL A 52 -2.34 5.16 11.00
N PHE A 53 -1.78 4.54 9.97
CA PHE A 53 -0.34 4.42 9.74
C PHE A 53 0.07 5.22 8.51
N VAL A 54 1.15 6.00 8.65
CA VAL A 54 1.67 6.87 7.60
C VAL A 54 3.17 6.64 7.41
N PRO A 55 3.73 6.96 6.25
CA PRO A 55 5.18 6.96 6.04
C PRO A 55 5.92 7.85 7.05
N GLU A 56 7.12 7.45 7.43
CA GLU A 56 8.00 8.28 8.25
C GLU A 56 8.25 9.64 7.57
N GLY A 57 8.22 10.71 8.35
CA GLY A 57 8.31 12.08 7.84
C GLY A 57 6.97 12.70 7.43
N CYS A 58 5.92 11.90 7.30
CA CYS A 58 4.56 12.39 7.05
C CYS A 58 3.81 12.73 8.35
N ARG A 59 2.87 13.66 8.24
CA ARG A 59 1.93 14.01 9.32
C ARG A 59 0.51 13.96 8.78
N ALA A 60 -0.33 13.15 9.41
CA ALA A 60 -1.77 13.11 9.16
C ALA A 60 -2.52 13.10 10.49
N PRO A 61 -3.77 13.56 10.54
CA PRO A 61 -4.60 13.45 11.74
C PRO A 61 -4.63 12.02 12.24
N CYS A 62 -4.37 11.81 13.53
CA CYS A 62 -4.29 10.49 14.19
C CYS A 62 -3.24 9.54 13.60
N GLY A 63 -2.36 9.99 12.71
CA GLY A 63 -1.37 9.17 12.02
C GLY A 63 -0.18 8.80 12.91
N LYS A 64 0.17 7.51 12.91
CA LYS A 64 1.40 6.97 13.50
C LYS A 64 2.40 6.71 12.40
N ALA A 65 3.56 7.37 12.44
CA ALA A 65 4.63 7.14 11.48
C ALA A 65 5.22 5.72 11.63
N LEU A 66 5.44 5.06 10.50
CA LEU A 66 6.11 3.76 10.43
C LEU A 66 7.53 3.95 9.91
N ALA A 67 8.51 3.36 10.59
CA ALA A 67 9.87 3.25 10.08
C ALA A 67 9.96 2.19 8.97
N ASP A 68 11.00 2.26 8.13
CA ASP A 68 11.31 1.21 7.14
C ASP A 68 11.51 -0.14 7.83
N GLY A 69 10.88 -1.17 7.29
CA GLY A 69 10.89 -2.52 7.86
C GLY A 69 9.97 -2.73 9.06
N ALA A 70 9.23 -1.71 9.51
CA ALA A 70 8.30 -1.85 10.63
C ALA A 70 7.23 -2.93 10.35
N VAL A 71 6.89 -3.69 11.37
CA VAL A 71 5.88 -4.75 11.31
C VAL A 71 4.72 -4.41 12.23
N SER A 72 3.53 -4.28 11.66
CA SER A 72 2.26 -4.10 12.37
C SER A 72 1.45 -5.39 12.33
N ARG A 73 0.77 -5.69 13.44
CA ARG A 73 -0.17 -6.81 13.55
C ARG A 73 -1.56 -6.25 13.81
N CYS A 74 -2.48 -6.49 12.90
CA CYS A 74 -3.86 -6.00 12.97
C CYS A 74 -4.79 -7.19 12.73
N GLY A 75 -5.48 -7.64 13.78
CA GLY A 75 -6.28 -8.85 13.72
C GLY A 75 -5.47 -10.05 13.23
N SER A 76 -5.93 -10.68 12.16
CA SER A 76 -5.27 -11.83 11.53
C SER A 76 -4.19 -11.45 10.51
N PHE A 77 -3.89 -10.16 10.34
CA PHE A 77 -2.95 -9.68 9.34
C PHE A 77 -1.62 -9.26 9.95
N LYS A 78 -0.55 -9.58 9.22
CA LYS A 78 0.79 -9.03 9.40
C LYS A 78 1.08 -8.10 8.24
N VAL A 79 1.39 -6.85 8.53
CA VAL A 79 1.75 -5.82 7.55
C VAL A 79 3.20 -5.41 7.79
N THR A 80 4.04 -5.55 6.78
CA THR A 80 5.42 -5.06 6.79
C THR A 80 5.52 -3.84 5.89
N ALA A 81 6.00 -2.73 6.44
CA ALA A 81 6.16 -1.47 5.75
C ALA A 81 7.56 -1.37 5.13
N TYR A 82 7.66 -0.90 3.89
CA TYR A 82 8.92 -0.65 3.20
C TYR A 82 8.96 0.78 2.69
N SER A 83 9.96 1.52 3.11
CA SER A 83 10.22 2.86 2.56
C SER A 83 10.70 2.75 1.12
N THR A 84 10.00 3.43 0.23
CA THR A 84 10.22 3.38 -1.22
C THR A 84 10.12 4.78 -1.84
N PRO A 85 10.94 5.76 -1.37
CA PRO A 85 10.93 7.09 -1.95
C PRO A 85 11.31 7.06 -3.44
N GLY A 86 10.81 8.03 -4.18
CA GLY A 86 11.05 8.15 -5.63
C GLY A 86 9.89 8.80 -6.35
N HIS A 87 8.69 8.27 -6.23
CA HIS A 87 7.46 8.94 -6.66
C HIS A 87 7.24 10.21 -5.83
N SER A 88 7.20 10.07 -4.53
CA SER A 88 7.24 11.17 -3.58
C SER A 88 8.39 10.97 -2.57
N SER A 89 8.73 12.00 -1.80
CA SER A 89 9.80 11.93 -0.80
C SER A 89 9.51 10.94 0.32
N ALA A 90 8.25 10.74 0.64
CA ALA A 90 7.76 9.81 1.66
C ALA A 90 6.69 8.90 1.03
N HIS A 91 7.15 7.83 0.41
CA HIS A 91 6.33 6.79 -0.21
C HIS A 91 6.64 5.45 0.42
N TYR A 92 5.61 4.62 0.63
CA TYR A 92 5.73 3.29 1.22
C TYR A 92 4.99 2.25 0.39
N CYS A 93 5.57 1.05 0.32
CA CYS A 93 4.88 -0.17 -0.06
C CYS A 93 4.60 -1.02 1.18
N TYR A 94 3.55 -1.84 1.14
CA TYR A 94 3.19 -2.72 2.24
C TYR A 94 3.07 -4.16 1.76
N ARG A 95 3.77 -5.08 2.43
CA ARG A 95 3.58 -6.52 2.24
C ARG A 95 2.63 -7.02 3.32
N VAL A 96 1.51 -7.59 2.90
CA VAL A 96 0.44 -8.10 3.75
C VAL A 96 0.39 -9.60 3.67
N SER A 97 0.35 -10.26 4.82
CA SER A 97 0.16 -11.71 4.93
C SER A 97 -0.76 -12.07 6.08
N LEU A 98 -1.36 -13.26 6.05
CA LEU A 98 -2.12 -13.81 7.19
C LEU A 98 -1.16 -14.41 8.22
N ILE A 99 -1.42 -14.16 9.52
CA ILE A 99 -0.55 -14.62 10.62
C ILE A 99 -0.58 -16.15 10.76
N ASN A 100 -1.72 -16.78 10.55
CA ASN A 100 -1.96 -18.22 10.76
C ASN A 100 -2.39 -18.94 9.47
N ALA A 101 -1.77 -18.64 8.36
CA ALA A 101 -2.07 -19.29 7.10
C ALA A 101 -1.61 -20.76 7.11
N VAL A 102 -2.52 -21.68 7.30
CA VAL A 102 -2.27 -23.13 7.42
C VAL A 102 -1.92 -23.79 6.06
N LEU A 103 -1.95 -23.17 4.96
CA LEU A 103 -1.57 -23.69 3.63
C LEU A 103 -1.21 -22.54 2.70
N GLY A 104 -0.06 -21.90 2.93
CA GLY A 104 0.48 -20.94 1.96
C GLY A 104 -0.49 -19.77 1.68
N GLY A 105 -1.04 -19.17 2.73
CA GLY A 105 -1.94 -18.01 2.60
C GLY A 105 -1.33 -16.97 1.68
N GLY A 106 -2.11 -16.51 0.71
CA GLY A 106 -1.64 -15.56 -0.30
C GLY A 106 -1.06 -14.31 0.35
N GLU A 107 0.03 -13.81 -0.22
CA GLU A 107 0.58 -12.51 0.14
C GLU A 107 0.11 -11.46 -0.84
N VAL A 108 -0.06 -10.24 -0.35
CA VAL A 108 -0.40 -9.07 -1.16
C VAL A 108 0.70 -8.02 -0.99
N LEU A 109 1.18 -7.49 -2.10
CA LEU A 109 2.02 -6.31 -2.14
C LEU A 109 1.14 -5.11 -2.54
N ILE A 110 0.90 -4.22 -1.60
CA ILE A 110 0.32 -2.90 -1.87
C ILE A 110 1.47 -2.00 -2.31
N SER A 111 1.47 -1.60 -3.55
CA SER A 111 2.62 -0.90 -4.14
C SER A 111 2.45 0.61 -4.23
N GLY A 112 1.25 1.16 -3.92
CA GLY A 112 1.00 2.57 -4.16
C GLY A 112 1.40 2.94 -5.59
N ASP A 113 2.13 4.04 -5.73
CA ASP A 113 2.59 4.56 -7.01
C ASP A 113 4.06 4.23 -7.34
N LEU A 114 4.55 3.12 -6.75
CA LEU A 114 5.86 2.60 -7.12
C LEU A 114 5.79 1.82 -8.45
N ILE A 115 4.84 0.89 -8.56
CA ILE A 115 4.69 0.02 -9.74
C ILE A 115 3.22 -0.31 -9.97
N PHE A 116 2.82 -0.36 -11.24
CA PHE A 116 1.50 -0.73 -11.72
C PHE A 116 1.57 -1.98 -12.58
N ALA A 117 0.43 -2.52 -12.99
CA ALA A 117 0.37 -3.61 -13.96
C ALA A 117 0.90 -3.15 -15.33
N GLY A 118 2.06 -3.66 -15.74
CA GLY A 118 2.72 -3.31 -17.00
C GLY A 118 3.31 -1.89 -17.06
N SER A 119 3.36 -1.16 -15.94
CA SER A 119 3.82 0.23 -15.89
C SER A 119 4.48 0.54 -14.53
N ALA A 120 4.89 1.79 -14.33
CA ALA A 120 5.39 2.29 -13.07
C ALA A 120 4.93 3.73 -12.84
N GLY A 121 4.84 4.16 -11.59
CA GLY A 121 4.59 5.55 -11.25
C GLY A 121 5.75 6.46 -11.64
N GLY A 122 5.47 7.74 -11.82
CA GLY A 122 6.49 8.74 -12.12
C GLY A 122 7.47 8.92 -10.96
N GLY A 123 8.75 9.03 -11.27
CA GLY A 123 9.79 9.35 -10.28
C GLY A 123 9.89 10.87 -10.06
N TYR A 124 8.80 11.51 -9.64
CA TYR A 124 8.71 12.97 -9.55
C TYR A 124 9.65 13.56 -8.49
N PHE A 125 9.87 12.84 -7.39
CA PHE A 125 10.85 13.23 -6.39
C PHE A 125 12.26 12.85 -6.81
N CYS A 126 12.48 11.57 -7.23
CA CYS A 126 13.79 11.09 -7.64
C CYS A 126 13.68 9.82 -8.48
N CYS A 127 13.93 9.93 -9.80
CA CYS A 127 13.83 8.79 -10.72
C CYS A 127 14.77 7.64 -10.39
N GLN A 128 16.00 7.93 -9.90
CA GLN A 128 16.97 6.90 -9.53
C GLN A 128 16.52 6.09 -8.34
N GLN A 129 15.93 6.76 -7.32
CA GLN A 129 15.38 6.08 -6.15
C GLN A 129 14.14 5.27 -6.52
N GLN A 130 13.25 5.80 -7.37
CA GLN A 130 12.09 5.08 -7.88
C GLN A 130 12.52 3.75 -8.51
N GLN A 131 13.48 3.80 -9.42
CA GLN A 131 13.99 2.62 -10.14
C GLN A 131 14.66 1.61 -9.20
N ALA A 132 15.47 2.09 -8.25
CA ALA A 132 16.14 1.23 -7.27
C ALA A 132 15.12 0.53 -6.34
N ASN A 133 14.14 1.28 -5.84
CA ASN A 133 13.10 0.75 -4.96
C ASN A 133 12.16 -0.21 -5.66
N LEU A 134 11.84 0.02 -6.93
CA LEU A 134 11.06 -0.89 -7.75
C LEU A 134 11.72 -2.28 -7.80
N ARG A 135 13.01 -2.34 -8.13
CA ARG A 135 13.79 -3.59 -8.15
C ARG A 135 13.89 -4.23 -6.77
N LYS A 136 14.17 -3.42 -5.73
CA LYS A 136 14.25 -3.87 -4.33
C LYS A 136 12.95 -4.56 -3.90
N ILE A 137 11.81 -3.91 -4.07
CA ILE A 137 10.52 -4.41 -3.60
C ILE A 137 10.10 -5.69 -4.33
N LEU A 138 10.26 -5.73 -5.64
CA LEU A 138 9.96 -6.93 -6.40
C LEU A 138 10.85 -8.11 -5.98
N ALA A 139 12.12 -7.89 -5.62
CA ALA A 139 13.01 -8.94 -5.13
C ALA A 139 12.62 -9.47 -3.75
N LEU A 140 12.05 -8.64 -2.88
CA LEU A 140 11.66 -9.00 -1.51
C LEU A 140 10.35 -9.78 -1.42
N CYS A 141 9.48 -9.72 -2.43
CA CYS A 141 8.18 -10.36 -2.39
C CYS A 141 8.17 -11.68 -3.19
N PRO A 142 7.40 -12.69 -2.79
CA PRO A 142 7.26 -13.93 -3.55
C PRO A 142 6.64 -13.69 -4.94
N ALA A 143 7.00 -14.48 -5.93
CA ALA A 143 6.48 -14.33 -7.29
C ALA A 143 4.95 -14.48 -7.38
N GLN A 144 4.37 -15.32 -6.54
CA GLN A 144 2.93 -15.56 -6.46
C GLN A 144 2.15 -14.48 -5.68
N ALA A 145 2.83 -13.53 -5.03
CA ALA A 145 2.16 -12.45 -4.33
C ALA A 145 1.33 -11.60 -5.31
N VAL A 146 0.11 -11.29 -4.90
CA VAL A 146 -0.75 -10.36 -5.65
C VAL A 146 -0.15 -8.97 -5.55
N LEU A 147 0.00 -8.29 -6.67
CA LEU A 147 0.33 -6.86 -6.73
C LEU A 147 -0.97 -6.06 -6.76
N ALA A 148 -1.18 -5.21 -5.77
CA ALA A 148 -2.28 -4.27 -5.70
C ALA A 148 -1.73 -2.83 -5.77
N PRO A 149 -1.78 -2.21 -6.94
CA PRO A 149 -1.22 -0.87 -7.16
C PRO A 149 -2.18 0.25 -6.75
N GLY A 150 -1.67 1.48 -6.67
CA GLY A 150 -2.50 2.67 -6.48
C GLY A 150 -3.43 2.93 -7.67
N HIS A 151 -2.96 2.62 -8.87
CA HIS A 151 -3.73 2.80 -10.12
C HIS A 151 -3.68 1.55 -10.99
N GLY A 152 -4.77 1.32 -11.75
CA GLY A 152 -4.89 0.21 -12.69
C GLY A 152 -5.33 -1.12 -12.07
N PRO A 153 -5.25 -2.22 -12.82
CA PRO A 153 -5.71 -3.53 -12.37
C PRO A 153 -4.69 -4.22 -11.45
N LEU A 154 -5.18 -5.26 -10.77
CA LEU A 154 -4.31 -6.18 -10.03
C LEU A 154 -3.38 -6.95 -10.98
N SER A 155 -2.20 -7.32 -10.48
CA SER A 155 -1.25 -8.18 -11.16
C SER A 155 -0.60 -9.17 -10.19
N THR A 156 0.54 -9.74 -10.54
CA THR A 156 1.39 -10.53 -9.63
C THR A 156 2.84 -10.05 -9.69
N VAL A 157 3.53 -10.17 -8.58
CA VAL A 157 4.96 -9.81 -8.51
C VAL A 157 5.78 -10.55 -9.57
N GLY A 158 5.47 -11.83 -9.80
CA GLY A 158 6.17 -12.65 -10.80
C GLY A 158 5.92 -12.19 -12.24
N HIS A 159 4.70 -11.77 -12.55
CA HIS A 159 4.36 -11.21 -13.87
C HIS A 159 5.13 -9.92 -14.12
N GLU A 160 5.10 -9.00 -13.15
CA GLU A 160 5.78 -7.72 -13.30
C GLU A 160 7.31 -7.86 -13.39
N ARG A 161 7.91 -8.77 -12.61
CA ARG A 161 9.34 -9.08 -12.75
C ARG A 161 9.73 -9.50 -14.16
N ARG A 162 8.86 -10.24 -14.83
CA ARG A 162 9.17 -10.84 -16.13
C ARG A 162 8.84 -9.95 -17.30
N PHE A 163 7.75 -9.20 -17.22
CA PHE A 163 7.17 -8.55 -18.39
C PHE A 163 7.04 -7.02 -18.28
N ASN A 164 7.21 -6.46 -17.07
CA ASN A 164 7.09 -5.00 -16.93
C ASN A 164 8.31 -4.30 -17.54
N PRO A 165 8.11 -3.39 -18.52
CA PRO A 165 9.20 -2.74 -19.23
C PRO A 165 10.02 -1.75 -18.37
N PHE A 166 9.49 -1.35 -17.20
CA PHE A 166 10.19 -0.47 -16.27
C PHE A 166 11.07 -1.23 -15.27
N VAL A 167 10.99 -2.55 -15.24
CA VAL A 167 11.80 -3.43 -14.37
C VAL A 167 13.05 -3.90 -15.08
N ASN A 168 12.94 -4.16 -16.38
CA ASN A 168 13.98 -4.77 -17.24
C ASN A 168 14.76 -3.73 -18.03
#